data_ffb3e7c5fbbe4763834bc960f4cca6bb
#
_entry.id   ffb3e7c5fbbe4763834bc960f4cca6bb
#
_cell.length_a   1.000
_cell.length_b   1.000
_cell.length_c   1.000
_cell.angle_alpha   90.00
_cell.angle_beta   90.00
_cell.angle_gamma   90.00
#
_symmetry.space_group_name_H-M   'P 1'
#
loop_
_entity.id
_entity.type
_entity.pdbx_description
1 polymer ?
#
loop_
_entity_poly.entity_id
_entity_poly.type
_entity_poly.pdbx_seq_one_letter_code
_entity_poly.pdbx_strand_id
1 'polypeptide(L)'
;MEKIKERVTHYGLYVTAMLKWLAVGALVGGVGGFVGAAFHLGVGYATQLRTGHPWVLYLLPLGGVVIVGLYKLCRLEGAGTNAVIESVHFGKKVPTLLVPLIFVATVITHLCGGSAGREGAALQIGGGIGYRAGTLLHLGEKDLPLATLCGMSGVFAALFGTPLTATIFALEVISVGVLYYAGLLPCFTASLTGYYIALVMGVEPTRFTVAMPALEWGTLGLTALLAVGCALVSILFCRGLHITEHAAACWMKNGFVRAAVGGAVIVLATVLLGTTDYNGAGMDVIERAMTGQADSWAWLWKLAFTAVTIGCGFKGGEVVPSFFVGATFGCVFGGLLGLPPAFAAAVGLVAVFCGAVNCPIASVILSVELFGAGGMAYFAAACAISYLLSGYCGLYSSQTMLYSKLKAEFINVHTHE
;
A
#
# COMPACT_ATOMS: atom_id res chain seq x y z
N MET A 1 38.27 37.26 -2.22
CA MET A 1 37.11 37.61 -1.36
C MET A 1 35.79 37.28 -2.07
N GLU A 2 35.61 37.60 -3.33
CA GLU A 2 34.37 37.36 -4.10
C GLU A 2 34.00 35.86 -4.18
N LYS A 3 34.91 34.96 -4.51
CA LYS A 3 34.69 33.50 -4.52
C LYS A 3 34.32 32.92 -3.14
N ILE A 4 34.79 33.53 -2.05
CA ILE A 4 34.41 33.08 -0.71
C ILE A 4 32.99 33.55 -0.40
N LYS A 5 32.63 34.76 -0.78
CA LYS A 5 31.29 35.32 -0.61
C LYS A 5 30.25 34.54 -1.43
N GLU A 6 30.55 34.20 -2.68
CA GLU A 6 29.73 33.32 -3.51
C GLU A 6 29.52 31.94 -2.87
N ARG A 7 30.58 31.29 -2.37
CA ARG A 7 30.48 30.01 -1.68
C ARG A 7 29.62 30.10 -0.40
N VAL A 8 29.82 31.12 0.42
CA VAL A 8 29.04 31.33 1.65
C VAL A 8 27.55 31.54 1.31
N THR A 9 27.24 32.34 0.29
CA THR A 9 25.88 32.56 -0.18
C THR A 9 25.28 31.25 -0.71
N HIS A 10 26.05 30.46 -1.45
CA HIS A 10 25.61 29.18 -1.99
C HIS A 10 25.29 28.16 -0.88
N TYR A 11 26.18 28.02 0.13
CA TYR A 11 25.89 27.15 1.30
C TYR A 11 24.70 27.66 2.12
N GLY A 12 24.51 28.97 2.22
CA GLY A 12 23.33 29.57 2.86
C GLY A 12 22.02 29.13 2.23
N LEU A 13 21.97 29.01 0.90
CA LEU A 13 20.80 28.52 0.18
C LEU A 13 20.46 27.06 0.51
N TYR A 14 21.47 26.17 0.61
CA TYR A 14 21.25 24.77 1.01
C TYR A 14 20.72 24.66 2.43
N VAL A 15 21.28 25.41 3.38
CA VAL A 15 20.82 25.41 4.77
C VAL A 15 19.37 25.92 4.87
N THR A 16 19.05 27.00 4.16
CA THR A 16 17.68 27.54 4.13
C THR A 16 16.70 26.54 3.52
N ALA A 17 17.06 25.91 2.41
CA ALA A 17 16.24 24.86 1.79
C ALA A 17 16.05 23.66 2.74
N MET A 18 17.11 23.20 3.40
CA MET A 18 17.06 22.14 4.39
C MET A 18 16.09 22.48 5.54
N LEU A 19 16.23 23.65 6.14
CA LEU A 19 15.36 24.08 7.25
C LEU A 19 13.90 24.23 6.81
N LYS A 20 13.66 24.77 5.61
CA LYS A 20 12.32 24.83 5.00
C LYS A 20 11.71 23.41 4.93
N TRP A 21 12.43 22.46 4.36
CA TRP A 21 11.90 21.13 4.12
C TRP A 21 11.80 20.27 5.40
N LEU A 22 12.65 20.50 6.40
CA LEU A 22 12.47 19.94 7.73
C LEU A 22 11.19 20.45 8.39
N ALA A 23 10.94 21.76 8.33
CA ALA A 23 9.71 22.36 8.90
C ALA A 23 8.45 21.89 8.19
N VAL A 24 8.44 21.88 6.84
CA VAL A 24 7.31 21.39 6.04
C VAL A 24 7.10 19.90 6.29
N GLY A 25 8.15 19.09 6.28
CA GLY A 25 8.07 17.65 6.56
C GLY A 25 7.51 17.35 7.94
N ALA A 26 8.00 18.05 8.98
CA ALA A 26 7.50 17.91 10.35
C ALA A 26 6.02 18.32 10.48
N LEU A 27 5.61 19.44 9.88
CA LEU A 27 4.23 19.90 9.91
C LEU A 27 3.29 18.91 9.20
N VAL A 28 3.63 18.54 7.95
CA VAL A 28 2.82 17.62 7.14
C VAL A 28 2.79 16.24 7.78
N GLY A 29 3.94 15.76 8.27
CA GLY A 29 4.05 14.49 9.01
C GLY A 29 3.26 14.52 10.32
N GLY A 30 3.24 15.67 11.02
CA GLY A 30 2.47 15.88 12.23
C GLY A 30 0.96 15.73 12.01
N VAL A 31 0.43 16.48 11.06
CA VAL A 31 -1.00 16.40 10.68
C VAL A 31 -1.31 15.03 10.10
N GLY A 32 -0.47 14.53 9.20
CA GLY A 32 -0.62 13.21 8.58
C GLY A 32 -0.57 12.08 9.60
N GLY A 33 0.34 12.15 10.58
CA GLY A 33 0.47 11.19 11.67
C GLY A 33 -0.79 11.12 12.54
N PHE A 34 -1.32 12.29 12.93
CA PHE A 34 -2.55 12.37 13.70
C PHE A 34 -3.75 11.76 12.94
N VAL A 35 -3.96 12.18 11.69
CA VAL A 35 -5.07 11.67 10.87
C VAL A 35 -4.87 10.19 10.54
N GLY A 36 -3.63 9.76 10.26
CA GLY A 36 -3.28 8.36 10.00
C GLY A 36 -3.54 7.47 11.22
N ALA A 37 -3.13 7.90 12.42
CA ALA A 37 -3.41 7.18 13.66
C ALA A 37 -4.92 7.10 13.94
N ALA A 38 -5.65 8.21 13.78
CA ALA A 38 -7.10 8.21 13.92
C ALA A 38 -7.79 7.27 12.92
N PHE A 39 -7.28 7.21 11.69
CA PHE A 39 -7.75 6.29 10.66
C PHE A 39 -7.47 4.82 11.03
N HIS A 40 -6.26 4.53 11.51
CA HIS A 40 -5.89 3.20 12.01
C HIS A 40 -6.84 2.73 13.12
N LEU A 41 -7.02 3.57 14.14
CA LEU A 41 -7.91 3.27 15.28
C LEU A 41 -9.37 3.14 14.83
N GLY A 42 -9.83 3.99 13.91
CA GLY A 42 -11.19 3.93 13.37
C GLY A 42 -11.47 2.64 12.60
N VAL A 43 -10.53 2.18 11.75
CA VAL A 43 -10.63 0.90 11.04
C VAL A 43 -10.54 -0.28 12.02
N GLY A 44 -9.65 -0.20 13.02
CA GLY A 44 -9.53 -1.20 14.08
C GLY A 44 -10.84 -1.37 14.85
N TYR A 45 -11.42 -0.25 15.30
CA TYR A 45 -12.72 -0.26 16.01
C TYR A 45 -13.86 -0.81 15.14
N ALA A 46 -13.93 -0.41 13.88
CA ALA A 46 -14.91 -0.94 12.93
C ALA A 46 -14.77 -2.46 12.75
N THR A 47 -13.54 -2.97 12.68
CA THR A 47 -13.25 -4.40 12.59
C THR A 47 -13.67 -5.14 13.86
N GLN A 48 -13.35 -4.60 15.05
CA GLN A 48 -13.77 -5.18 16.34
C GLN A 48 -15.29 -5.21 16.48
N LEU A 49 -15.97 -4.14 16.07
CA LEU A 49 -17.44 -4.09 16.10
C LEU A 49 -18.05 -5.17 15.21
N ARG A 50 -17.51 -5.38 14.00
CA ARG A 50 -17.95 -6.44 13.09
C ARG A 50 -17.71 -7.83 13.66
N THR A 51 -16.54 -8.09 14.22
CA THR A 51 -16.20 -9.42 14.79
C THR A 51 -17.07 -9.73 16.01
N GLY A 52 -17.39 -8.72 16.82
CA GLY A 52 -18.32 -8.84 17.95
C GLY A 52 -19.79 -8.98 17.52
N HIS A 53 -20.15 -8.55 16.30
CA HIS A 53 -21.52 -8.57 15.77
C HIS A 53 -21.56 -9.16 14.36
N PRO A 54 -21.49 -10.49 14.19
CA PRO A 54 -21.37 -11.14 12.85
C PRO A 54 -22.47 -10.76 11.86
N TRP A 55 -23.66 -10.36 12.35
CA TRP A 55 -24.77 -9.93 11.50
C TRP A 55 -24.46 -8.66 10.68
N VAL A 56 -23.50 -7.83 11.12
CA VAL A 56 -23.08 -6.61 10.40
C VAL A 56 -22.55 -6.93 9.00
N LEU A 57 -22.03 -8.13 8.79
CA LEU A 57 -21.61 -8.60 7.47
C LEU A 57 -22.73 -8.52 6.43
N TYR A 58 -23.97 -8.82 6.82
CA TYR A 58 -25.13 -8.78 5.90
C TYR A 58 -25.48 -7.35 5.45
N LEU A 59 -24.93 -6.33 6.11
CA LEU A 59 -25.05 -4.94 5.67
C LEU A 59 -24.05 -4.54 4.58
N LEU A 60 -23.15 -5.43 4.15
CA LEU A 60 -22.15 -5.11 3.15
C LEU A 60 -22.76 -4.56 1.83
N PRO A 61 -23.85 -5.14 1.27
CA PRO A 61 -24.49 -4.56 0.08
C PRO A 61 -24.95 -3.10 0.30
N LEU A 62 -25.53 -2.82 1.46
CA LEU A 62 -25.98 -1.47 1.84
C LEU A 62 -24.79 -0.52 2.03
N GLY A 63 -23.73 -0.99 2.69
CA GLY A 63 -22.49 -0.24 2.86
C GLY A 63 -21.89 0.19 1.52
N GLY A 64 -21.88 -0.70 0.53
CA GLY A 64 -21.44 -0.38 -0.83
C GLY A 64 -22.28 0.71 -1.49
N VAL A 65 -23.60 0.62 -1.38
CA VAL A 65 -24.53 1.65 -1.89
C VAL A 65 -24.28 3.00 -1.24
N VAL A 66 -24.07 3.03 0.09
CA VAL A 66 -23.72 4.26 0.82
C VAL A 66 -22.40 4.85 0.33
N ILE A 67 -21.35 4.04 0.16
CA ILE A 67 -20.06 4.49 -0.34
C ILE A 67 -20.20 5.14 -1.73
N VAL A 68 -20.87 4.45 -2.67
CA VAL A 68 -21.11 5.00 -4.02
C VAL A 68 -21.91 6.31 -3.95
N GLY A 69 -22.94 6.36 -3.10
CA GLY A 69 -23.75 7.57 -2.86
C GLY A 69 -22.91 8.75 -2.39
N LEU A 70 -22.01 8.53 -1.42
CA LEU A 70 -21.11 9.56 -0.88
C LEU A 70 -20.16 10.10 -1.97
N TYR A 71 -19.56 9.20 -2.78
CA TYR A 71 -18.67 9.60 -3.88
C TYR A 71 -19.41 10.38 -4.95
N LYS A 72 -20.64 9.98 -5.29
CA LYS A 72 -21.49 10.69 -6.25
C LYS A 72 -21.92 12.05 -5.73
N LEU A 73 -22.31 12.15 -4.45
CA LEU A 73 -22.68 13.41 -3.81
C LEU A 73 -21.52 14.42 -3.82
N CYS A 74 -20.29 13.92 -3.56
CA CYS A 74 -19.07 14.75 -3.59
C CYS A 74 -18.54 15.00 -5.00
N ARG A 75 -19.11 14.40 -6.05
CA ARG A 75 -18.63 14.46 -7.45
C ARG A 75 -17.16 14.00 -7.59
N LEU A 76 -16.78 12.96 -6.84
CA LEU A 76 -15.45 12.38 -6.82
C LEU A 76 -15.45 10.93 -7.33
N GLU A 77 -16.40 10.58 -8.20
CA GLU A 77 -16.47 9.29 -8.86
C GLU A 77 -15.16 9.03 -9.62
N GLY A 78 -14.54 7.88 -9.40
CA GLY A 78 -13.25 7.52 -10.01
C GLY A 78 -12.00 8.11 -9.31
N ALA A 79 -12.15 8.98 -8.31
CA ALA A 79 -11.00 9.44 -7.54
C ALA A 79 -10.46 8.31 -6.66
N GLY A 80 -9.12 8.12 -6.72
CA GLY A 80 -8.42 7.06 -6.01
C GLY A 80 -6.93 7.35 -5.89
N THR A 81 -6.13 6.33 -5.60
CA THR A 81 -4.66 6.44 -5.45
C THR A 81 -4.01 6.98 -6.74
N ASN A 82 -4.51 6.58 -7.91
CA ASN A 82 -4.03 7.08 -9.20
C ASN A 82 -4.14 8.60 -9.32
N ALA A 83 -5.21 9.23 -8.82
CA ALA A 83 -5.34 10.69 -8.84
C ALA A 83 -4.27 11.40 -8.00
N VAL A 84 -3.81 10.78 -6.91
CA VAL A 84 -2.71 11.33 -6.10
C VAL A 84 -1.37 11.16 -6.82
N ILE A 85 -1.11 10.01 -7.44
CA ILE A 85 0.09 9.77 -8.25
C ILE A 85 0.15 10.78 -9.41
N GLU A 86 -0.95 10.99 -10.12
CA GLU A 86 -1.04 11.98 -11.18
C GLU A 86 -0.81 13.42 -10.69
N SER A 87 -1.19 13.74 -9.45
CA SER A 87 -0.92 15.09 -8.90
C SER A 87 0.56 15.36 -8.72
N VAL A 88 1.34 14.31 -8.41
CA VAL A 88 2.79 14.41 -8.29
C VAL A 88 3.46 14.54 -9.66
N HIS A 89 2.98 13.79 -10.67
CA HIS A 89 3.55 13.82 -12.02
C HIS A 89 3.18 15.08 -12.81
N PHE A 90 1.90 15.44 -12.80
CA PHE A 90 1.34 16.42 -13.72
C PHE A 90 0.84 17.69 -13.02
N GLY A 91 1.08 17.83 -11.71
CA GLY A 91 0.60 18.99 -10.94
C GLY A 91 -0.92 19.08 -10.85
N LYS A 92 -1.65 17.99 -11.12
CA LYS A 92 -3.12 17.97 -11.01
C LYS A 92 -3.53 18.24 -9.56
N LYS A 93 -4.63 18.98 -9.39
CA LYS A 93 -5.16 19.29 -8.06
C LYS A 93 -5.73 18.05 -7.38
N VAL A 94 -5.36 17.82 -6.13
CA VAL A 94 -5.99 16.81 -5.28
C VAL A 94 -7.21 17.41 -4.59
N PRO A 95 -8.43 16.89 -4.82
CA PRO A 95 -9.62 17.42 -4.18
C PRO A 95 -9.55 17.26 -2.66
N THR A 96 -9.75 18.35 -1.90
CA THR A 96 -9.67 18.32 -0.42
C THR A 96 -10.69 17.36 0.22
N LEU A 97 -11.88 17.25 -0.40
CA LEU A 97 -12.92 16.33 0.07
C LEU A 97 -12.56 14.84 -0.10
N LEU A 98 -11.53 14.52 -0.89
CA LEU A 98 -11.08 13.13 -1.02
C LEU A 98 -10.62 12.57 0.32
N VAL A 99 -9.97 13.36 1.17
CA VAL A 99 -9.42 12.90 2.46
C VAL A 99 -10.50 12.38 3.41
N PRO A 100 -11.52 13.17 3.82
CA PRO A 100 -12.57 12.65 4.68
C PRO A 100 -13.42 11.58 3.98
N LEU A 101 -13.60 11.66 2.68
CA LEU A 101 -14.42 10.73 1.93
C LEU A 101 -13.81 9.33 1.90
N ILE A 102 -12.52 9.19 1.56
CA ILE A 102 -11.84 7.91 1.56
C ILE A 102 -11.71 7.32 2.98
N PHE A 103 -11.49 8.19 3.99
CA PHE A 103 -11.48 7.78 5.39
C PHE A 103 -12.79 7.08 5.77
N VAL A 104 -13.92 7.76 5.59
CA VAL A 104 -15.25 7.24 5.93
C VAL A 104 -15.59 6.00 5.10
N ALA A 105 -15.36 6.05 3.79
CA ALA A 105 -15.65 4.94 2.89
C ALA A 105 -14.87 3.67 3.25
N THR A 106 -13.58 3.80 3.60
CA THR A 106 -12.76 2.65 4.02
C THR A 106 -13.21 2.10 5.36
N VAL A 107 -13.57 2.96 6.31
CA VAL A 107 -14.14 2.52 7.61
C VAL A 107 -15.44 1.74 7.38
N ILE A 108 -16.36 2.21 6.51
CA ILE A 108 -17.59 1.49 6.15
C ILE A 108 -17.27 0.14 5.51
N THR A 109 -16.29 0.07 4.59
CA THR A 109 -15.87 -1.19 3.95
C THR A 109 -15.43 -2.22 5.00
N HIS A 110 -14.59 -1.81 5.97
CA HIS A 110 -14.09 -2.70 7.02
C HIS A 110 -15.18 -3.07 8.03
N LEU A 111 -16.04 -2.12 8.38
CA LEU A 111 -17.19 -2.36 9.27
C LEU A 111 -18.11 -3.44 8.71
N CYS A 112 -18.44 -3.33 7.41
CA CYS A 112 -19.36 -4.28 6.79
C CYS A 112 -18.66 -5.58 6.29
N GLY A 113 -17.32 -5.70 6.39
CA GLY A 113 -16.59 -6.91 6.05
C GLY A 113 -16.16 -7.04 4.58
N GLY A 114 -16.08 -5.94 3.84
CA GLY A 114 -15.44 -5.93 2.53
C GLY A 114 -13.95 -6.30 2.63
N SER A 115 -13.45 -7.06 1.68
CA SER A 115 -12.05 -7.52 1.64
C SER A 115 -11.15 -6.43 1.06
N ALA A 116 -10.52 -5.65 1.91
CA ALA A 116 -9.60 -4.59 1.53
C ALA A 116 -8.62 -4.28 2.65
N GLY A 117 -7.49 -3.69 2.31
CA GLY A 117 -6.56 -3.07 3.24
C GLY A 117 -6.92 -1.60 3.50
N ARG A 118 -6.02 -0.89 4.16
CA ARG A 118 -6.15 0.52 4.51
C ARG A 118 -5.06 1.40 3.88
N GLU A 119 -4.04 0.80 3.30
CA GLU A 119 -2.81 1.48 2.90
C GLU A 119 -2.97 2.30 1.61
N GLY A 120 -3.72 1.80 0.62
CA GLY A 120 -4.08 2.60 -0.55
C GLY A 120 -4.90 3.83 -0.17
N ALA A 121 -5.79 3.70 0.84
CA ALA A 121 -6.50 4.83 1.42
C ALA A 121 -5.54 5.78 2.17
N ALA A 122 -4.51 5.25 2.84
CA ALA A 122 -3.47 6.05 3.50
C ALA A 122 -2.71 6.95 2.53
N LEU A 123 -2.35 6.42 1.35
CA LEU A 123 -1.69 7.21 0.31
C LEU A 123 -2.58 8.37 -0.18
N GLN A 124 -3.89 8.12 -0.31
CA GLN A 124 -4.87 9.14 -0.70
C GLN A 124 -5.04 10.20 0.40
N ILE A 125 -5.19 9.77 1.65
CA ILE A 125 -5.29 10.66 2.82
C ILE A 125 -4.01 11.50 2.92
N GLY A 126 -2.86 10.86 2.89
CA GLY A 126 -1.57 11.51 3.01
C GLY A 126 -1.30 12.48 1.88
N GLY A 127 -1.48 12.05 0.64
CA GLY A 127 -1.31 12.90 -0.53
C GLY A 127 -2.23 14.13 -0.51
N GLY A 128 -3.50 13.94 -0.12
CA GLY A 128 -4.45 15.04 0.04
C GLY A 128 -4.06 16.02 1.14
N ILE A 129 -3.58 15.53 2.29
CA ILE A 129 -3.07 16.37 3.39
C ILE A 129 -1.82 17.14 2.94
N GLY A 130 -0.85 16.46 2.33
CA GLY A 130 0.39 17.07 1.87
C GLY A 130 0.14 18.15 0.81
N TYR A 131 -0.70 17.84 -0.19
CA TYR A 131 -1.10 18.81 -1.22
C TYR A 131 -1.79 20.05 -0.60
N ARG A 132 -2.74 19.84 0.31
CA ARG A 132 -3.46 20.94 0.97
C ARG A 132 -2.55 21.77 1.86
N ALA A 133 -1.68 21.13 2.65
CA ALA A 133 -0.70 21.84 3.47
C ALA A 133 0.25 22.66 2.62
N GLY A 134 0.77 22.10 1.52
CA GLY A 134 1.61 22.83 0.57
C GLY A 134 0.91 24.07 -0.02
N THR A 135 -0.37 23.93 -0.37
CA THR A 135 -1.19 25.05 -0.87
C THR A 135 -1.39 26.13 0.20
N LEU A 136 -1.68 25.74 1.44
CA LEU A 136 -1.85 26.68 2.57
C LEU A 136 -0.56 27.41 2.94
N LEU A 137 0.58 26.73 2.80
CA LEU A 137 1.90 27.32 3.01
C LEU A 137 2.39 28.16 1.81
N HIS A 138 1.55 28.30 0.77
CA HIS A 138 1.88 29.04 -0.47
C HIS A 138 3.18 28.52 -1.12
N LEU A 139 3.39 27.21 -1.09
CA LEU A 139 4.52 26.59 -1.80
C LEU A 139 4.34 26.75 -3.32
N GLY A 140 5.45 26.98 -4.02
CA GLY A 140 5.44 27.06 -5.49
C GLY A 140 4.96 25.76 -6.15
N GLU A 141 4.49 25.85 -7.38
CA GLU A 141 3.96 24.68 -8.13
C GLU A 141 4.94 23.50 -8.20
N LYS A 142 6.25 23.79 -8.24
CA LYS A 142 7.32 22.75 -8.24
C LYS A 142 7.53 22.09 -6.87
N ASP A 143 7.11 22.75 -5.79
CA ASP A 143 7.25 22.25 -4.42
C ASP A 143 6.02 21.45 -3.94
N LEU A 144 4.85 21.66 -4.57
CA LEU A 144 3.61 20.96 -4.23
C LEU A 144 3.72 19.42 -4.35
N PRO A 145 4.33 18.85 -5.42
CA PRO A 145 4.56 17.42 -5.51
C PRO A 145 5.34 16.88 -4.31
N LEU A 146 6.36 17.60 -3.88
CA LEU A 146 7.19 17.18 -2.75
C LEU A 146 6.42 17.22 -1.41
N ALA A 147 5.58 18.23 -1.20
CA ALA A 147 4.68 18.29 -0.04
C ALA A 147 3.65 17.13 -0.07
N THR A 148 3.15 16.76 -1.26
CA THR A 148 2.27 15.60 -1.45
C THR A 148 2.96 14.30 -1.04
N LEU A 149 4.21 14.08 -1.46
CA LEU A 149 5.02 12.93 -1.07
C LEU A 149 5.28 12.88 0.43
N CYS A 150 5.55 14.02 1.09
CA CYS A 150 5.66 14.11 2.54
C CYS A 150 4.39 13.60 3.24
N GLY A 151 3.22 14.01 2.74
CA GLY A 151 1.95 13.54 3.29
C GLY A 151 1.75 12.03 3.11
N MET A 152 2.02 11.50 1.92
CA MET A 152 1.97 10.05 1.65
C MET A 152 2.88 9.28 2.61
N SER A 153 4.13 9.72 2.74
CA SER A 153 5.13 9.12 3.63
C SER A 153 4.70 9.17 5.11
N GLY A 154 4.24 10.33 5.60
CA GLY A 154 3.84 10.52 7.00
C GLY A 154 2.65 9.67 7.41
N VAL A 155 1.59 9.61 6.58
CA VAL A 155 0.39 8.79 6.88
C VAL A 155 0.69 7.30 6.77
N PHE A 156 1.47 6.88 5.77
CA PHE A 156 1.86 5.47 5.63
C PHE A 156 2.69 4.99 6.84
N ALA A 157 3.66 5.80 7.29
CA ALA A 157 4.45 5.50 8.47
C ALA A 157 3.60 5.39 9.75
N ALA A 158 2.59 6.25 9.89
CA ALA A 158 1.66 6.23 11.01
C ALA A 158 0.81 4.97 11.06
N LEU A 159 0.48 4.37 9.91
CA LEU A 159 -0.33 3.16 9.85
C LEU A 159 0.46 1.88 10.10
N PHE A 160 1.67 1.78 9.54
CA PHE A 160 2.48 0.56 9.58
C PHE A 160 3.53 0.55 10.69
N GLY A 161 3.96 1.73 11.12
CA GLY A 161 5.09 1.83 12.02
C GLY A 161 6.44 1.53 11.33
N THR A 162 6.55 1.77 10.01
CA THR A 162 7.72 1.51 9.16
C THR A 162 8.18 2.80 8.49
N PRO A 163 8.88 3.71 9.20
CA PRO A 163 9.20 5.04 8.69
C PRO A 163 10.19 5.06 7.52
N LEU A 164 11.16 4.14 7.48
CA LEU A 164 12.11 4.05 6.36
C LEU A 164 11.41 3.56 5.08
N THR A 165 10.63 2.48 5.22
CA THR A 165 9.81 1.97 4.12
C THR A 165 8.86 3.04 3.58
N ALA A 166 8.15 3.74 4.45
CA ALA A 166 7.21 4.79 4.08
C ALA A 166 7.87 5.91 3.27
N THR A 167 9.09 6.29 3.67
CA THR A 167 9.89 7.28 2.95
C THR A 167 10.22 6.82 1.54
N ILE A 168 10.83 5.66 1.42
CA ILE A 168 11.29 5.14 0.11
C ILE A 168 10.09 4.76 -0.76
N PHE A 169 9.04 4.14 -0.18
CA PHE A 169 7.84 3.77 -0.91
C PHE A 169 7.15 4.99 -1.54
N ALA A 170 7.01 6.10 -0.80
CA ALA A 170 6.42 7.32 -1.35
C ALA A 170 7.21 7.87 -2.55
N LEU A 171 8.56 7.73 -2.54
CA LEU A 171 9.42 8.18 -3.61
C LEU A 171 9.49 7.21 -4.80
N GLU A 172 9.36 5.91 -4.53
CA GLU A 172 9.53 4.84 -5.53
C GLU A 172 8.21 4.53 -6.26
N VAL A 173 7.07 4.62 -5.57
CA VAL A 173 5.76 4.25 -6.12
C VAL A 173 5.30 5.16 -7.25
N ILE A 174 5.82 6.37 -7.34
CA ILE A 174 5.45 7.34 -8.37
C ILE A 174 6.07 6.97 -9.72
N SER A 175 7.39 6.68 -9.72
CA SER A 175 8.14 6.39 -10.95
C SER A 175 9.13 5.27 -10.72
N VAL A 176 8.93 4.17 -11.42
CA VAL A 176 9.83 3.01 -11.35
C VAL A 176 11.10 3.29 -12.16
N GLY A 177 12.25 3.06 -11.53
CA GLY A 177 13.56 3.25 -12.16
C GLY A 177 14.20 4.62 -11.90
N VAL A 178 13.50 5.56 -11.26
CA VAL A 178 14.05 6.86 -10.83
C VAL A 178 13.50 7.22 -9.45
N LEU A 179 14.42 7.48 -8.52
CA LEU A 179 14.10 8.00 -7.19
C LEU A 179 14.28 9.51 -7.15
N TYR A 180 13.28 10.23 -6.67
CA TYR A 180 13.33 11.67 -6.50
C TYR A 180 14.07 12.02 -5.20
N TYR A 181 15.42 11.95 -5.22
CA TYR A 181 16.27 12.11 -4.04
C TYR A 181 16.09 13.43 -3.27
N ALA A 182 15.67 14.51 -3.94
CA ALA A 182 15.34 15.76 -3.25
C ALA A 182 14.21 15.59 -2.22
N GLY A 183 13.36 14.56 -2.39
CA GLY A 183 12.30 14.18 -1.46
C GLY A 183 12.78 13.39 -0.24
N LEU A 184 14.03 12.90 -0.21
CA LEU A 184 14.46 11.98 0.83
C LEU A 184 14.37 12.60 2.23
N LEU A 185 14.98 13.78 2.41
CA LEU A 185 14.97 14.47 3.70
C LEU A 185 13.57 14.88 4.16
N PRO A 186 12.75 15.58 3.34
CA PRO A 186 11.40 15.96 3.76
C PRO A 186 10.47 14.78 4.00
N CYS A 187 10.48 13.75 3.15
CA CYS A 187 9.67 12.55 3.35
C CYS A 187 10.11 11.75 4.59
N PHE A 188 11.41 11.64 4.84
CA PHE A 188 11.94 10.99 6.04
C PHE A 188 11.53 11.74 7.31
N THR A 189 11.63 13.08 7.30
CA THR A 189 11.15 13.89 8.42
C THR A 189 9.65 13.72 8.65
N ALA A 190 8.85 13.71 7.57
CA ALA A 190 7.42 13.52 7.66
C ALA A 190 7.05 12.11 8.19
N SER A 191 7.75 11.07 7.71
CA SER A 191 7.51 9.70 8.17
C SER A 191 7.88 9.49 9.63
N LEU A 192 9.03 10.01 10.07
CA LEU A 192 9.45 9.93 11.49
C LEU A 192 8.47 10.67 12.40
N THR A 193 8.06 11.89 12.01
CA THR A 193 7.11 12.66 12.79
C THR A 193 5.74 11.96 12.85
N GLY A 194 5.26 11.44 11.70
CA GLY A 194 4.01 10.70 11.63
C GLY A 194 4.04 9.42 12.47
N TYR A 195 5.11 8.66 12.39
CA TYR A 195 5.36 7.47 13.21
C TYR A 195 5.34 7.78 14.71
N TYR A 196 6.08 8.82 15.12
CA TYR A 196 6.14 9.20 16.53
C TYR A 196 4.77 9.61 17.08
N ILE A 197 4.00 10.40 16.33
CA ILE A 197 2.64 10.79 16.73
C ILE A 197 1.73 9.56 16.82
N ALA A 198 1.82 8.62 15.88
CA ALA A 198 1.04 7.40 15.94
C ALA A 198 1.37 6.56 17.19
N LEU A 199 2.65 6.46 17.57
CA LEU A 199 3.06 5.81 18.82
C LEU A 199 2.45 6.49 20.05
N VAL A 200 2.50 7.82 20.11
CA VAL A 200 1.88 8.58 21.23
C VAL A 200 0.36 8.36 21.30
N MET A 201 -0.29 8.14 20.15
CA MET A 201 -1.71 7.83 20.08
C MET A 201 -2.05 6.35 20.35
N GLY A 202 -1.04 5.51 20.66
CA GLY A 202 -1.22 4.09 20.99
C GLY A 202 -1.31 3.15 19.78
N VAL A 203 -0.83 3.59 18.61
CA VAL A 203 -0.70 2.70 17.44
C VAL A 203 0.62 1.95 17.52
N GLU A 204 0.54 0.63 17.67
CA GLU A 204 1.72 -0.23 17.71
C GLU A 204 2.27 -0.49 16.30
N PRO A 205 3.61 -0.49 16.13
CA PRO A 205 4.22 -0.81 14.84
C PRO A 205 4.01 -2.30 14.50
N THR A 206 3.71 -2.56 13.23
CA THR A 206 3.59 -3.93 12.72
C THR A 206 4.95 -4.59 12.67
N ARG A 207 5.14 -5.68 13.40
CA ARG A 207 6.37 -6.49 13.43
C ARG A 207 6.02 -7.95 13.60
N PHE A 208 6.81 -8.81 12.96
CA PHE A 208 6.65 -10.25 13.06
C PHE A 208 7.95 -10.90 13.50
N THR A 209 7.87 -11.85 14.42
CA THR A 209 9.03 -12.63 14.85
C THR A 209 9.06 -13.92 14.05
N VAL A 210 10.00 -14.01 13.10
CA VAL A 210 10.20 -15.19 12.26
C VAL A 210 11.66 -15.62 12.34
N ALA A 211 11.89 -16.91 12.57
CA ALA A 211 13.24 -17.46 12.57
C ALA A 211 13.81 -17.48 11.15
N MET A 212 14.94 -16.78 10.96
CA MET A 212 15.62 -16.72 9.67
C MET A 212 16.66 -17.83 9.58
N PRO A 213 16.66 -18.64 8.50
CA PRO A 213 17.71 -19.64 8.29
C PRO A 213 19.07 -18.98 8.04
N ALA A 214 20.14 -19.70 8.36
CA ALA A 214 21.50 -19.29 8.00
C ALA A 214 21.61 -19.13 6.48
N LEU A 215 22.48 -18.24 6.03
CA LEU A 215 22.66 -17.98 4.59
C LEU A 215 23.38 -19.16 3.94
N GLU A 216 22.63 -19.94 3.17
CA GLU A 216 23.10 -21.13 2.45
C GLU A 216 22.63 -21.09 0.99
N TRP A 217 23.48 -21.60 0.09
CA TRP A 217 23.19 -21.63 -1.35
C TRP A 217 21.94 -22.45 -1.69
N GLY A 218 21.71 -23.57 -0.97
CA GLY A 218 20.52 -24.39 -1.16
C GLY A 218 19.24 -23.65 -0.83
N THR A 219 19.20 -23.05 0.35
CA THR A 219 18.06 -22.23 0.80
C THR A 219 17.84 -21.01 -0.10
N LEU A 220 18.93 -20.37 -0.59
CA LEU A 220 18.83 -19.26 -1.52
C LEU A 220 18.23 -19.70 -2.87
N GLY A 221 18.63 -20.88 -3.38
CA GLY A 221 18.07 -21.44 -4.61
C GLY A 221 16.58 -21.76 -4.49
N LEU A 222 16.16 -22.35 -3.38
CA LEU A 222 14.73 -22.61 -3.11
C LEU A 222 13.94 -21.31 -2.91
N THR A 223 14.54 -20.30 -2.27
CA THR A 223 13.96 -18.96 -2.14
C THR A 223 13.78 -18.28 -3.49
N ALA A 224 14.76 -18.43 -4.40
CA ALA A 224 14.67 -17.93 -5.77
C ALA A 224 13.52 -18.60 -6.54
N LEU A 225 13.35 -19.93 -6.38
CA LEU A 225 12.22 -20.66 -6.99
C LEU A 225 10.88 -20.21 -6.43
N LEU A 226 10.78 -20.02 -5.11
CA LEU A 226 9.60 -19.45 -4.47
C LEU A 226 9.28 -18.05 -5.03
N ALA A 227 10.30 -17.19 -5.22
CA ALA A 227 10.14 -15.84 -5.75
C ALA A 227 9.60 -15.83 -7.19
N VAL A 228 9.94 -16.81 -8.02
CA VAL A 228 9.32 -16.99 -9.36
C VAL A 228 7.81 -17.24 -9.21
N GLY A 229 7.40 -18.11 -8.29
CA GLY A 229 5.99 -18.34 -7.97
C GLY A 229 5.30 -17.07 -7.47
N CYS A 230 5.97 -16.30 -6.59
CA CYS A 230 5.45 -15.03 -6.07
C CYS A 230 5.27 -13.98 -7.18
N ALA A 231 6.16 -13.93 -8.16
CA ALA A 231 6.01 -13.06 -9.33
C ALA A 231 4.75 -13.39 -10.14
N LEU A 232 4.49 -14.66 -10.38
CA LEU A 232 3.29 -15.10 -11.10
C LEU A 232 2.02 -14.77 -10.30
N VAL A 233 2.05 -14.98 -8.98
CA VAL A 233 0.95 -14.62 -8.07
C VAL A 233 0.72 -13.11 -8.03
N SER A 234 1.77 -12.28 -8.07
CA SER A 234 1.62 -10.81 -8.12
C SER A 234 0.96 -10.35 -9.43
N ILE A 235 1.33 -10.95 -10.57
CA ILE A 235 0.67 -10.70 -11.86
C ILE A 235 -0.81 -11.10 -11.80
N LEU A 236 -1.09 -12.30 -11.26
CA LEU A 236 -2.47 -12.78 -11.12
C LEU A 236 -3.29 -11.86 -10.21
N PHE A 237 -2.70 -11.37 -9.13
CA PHE A 237 -3.34 -10.44 -8.21
C PHE A 237 -3.69 -9.11 -8.90
N CYS A 238 -2.72 -8.46 -9.54
CA CYS A 238 -2.96 -7.20 -10.24
C CYS A 238 -3.96 -7.34 -11.38
N ARG A 239 -3.78 -8.34 -12.26
CA ARG A 239 -4.70 -8.59 -13.36
C ARG A 239 -6.08 -8.98 -12.88
N GLY A 240 -6.17 -9.79 -11.82
CA GLY A 240 -7.45 -10.18 -11.22
C GLY A 240 -8.27 -8.98 -10.74
N LEU A 241 -7.62 -8.00 -10.10
CA LEU A 241 -8.25 -6.75 -9.68
C LEU A 241 -8.75 -5.94 -10.89
N HIS A 242 -7.89 -5.67 -11.87
CA HIS A 242 -8.23 -4.86 -13.05
C HIS A 242 -9.29 -5.50 -13.92
N ILE A 243 -9.17 -6.82 -14.19
CA ILE A 243 -10.17 -7.56 -14.97
C ILE A 243 -11.53 -7.54 -14.28
N THR A 244 -11.56 -7.74 -12.96
CA THR A 244 -12.82 -7.73 -12.20
C THR A 244 -13.45 -6.34 -12.19
N GLU A 245 -12.65 -5.28 -12.01
CA GLU A 245 -13.13 -3.90 -12.08
C GLU A 245 -13.72 -3.59 -13.45
N HIS A 246 -13.01 -3.92 -14.53
CA HIS A 246 -13.47 -3.70 -15.89
C HIS A 246 -14.73 -4.52 -16.21
N ALA A 247 -14.75 -5.81 -15.89
CA ALA A 247 -15.90 -6.68 -16.09
C ALA A 247 -17.14 -6.20 -15.31
N ALA A 248 -16.96 -5.87 -14.03
CA ALA A 248 -18.04 -5.35 -13.21
C ALA A 248 -18.59 -4.03 -13.74
N ALA A 249 -17.74 -3.14 -14.26
CA ALA A 249 -18.15 -1.89 -14.88
C ALA A 249 -18.89 -2.09 -16.21
N CYS A 250 -18.46 -3.08 -17.02
CA CYS A 250 -19.12 -3.41 -18.29
C CYS A 250 -20.49 -4.04 -18.08
N TRP A 251 -20.62 -4.98 -17.13
CA TRP A 251 -21.86 -5.71 -16.89
C TRP A 251 -22.88 -4.90 -16.08
N MET A 252 -22.39 -4.07 -15.15
CA MET A 252 -23.23 -3.29 -14.24
C MET A 252 -22.85 -1.80 -14.32
N LYS A 253 -23.40 -1.11 -15.34
CA LYS A 253 -23.15 0.33 -15.56
C LYS A 253 -23.56 1.21 -14.38
N ASN A 254 -24.60 0.80 -13.62
CA ASN A 254 -25.04 1.52 -12.44
C ASN A 254 -24.16 1.15 -11.23
N GLY A 255 -23.38 2.12 -10.73
CA GLY A 255 -22.47 1.93 -9.59
C GLY A 255 -23.17 1.46 -8.30
N PHE A 256 -24.42 1.87 -8.06
CA PHE A 256 -25.18 1.41 -6.90
C PHE A 256 -25.52 -0.08 -7.00
N VAL A 257 -25.98 -0.52 -8.17
CA VAL A 257 -26.28 -1.94 -8.41
C VAL A 257 -25.01 -2.77 -8.32
N ARG A 258 -23.92 -2.29 -8.92
CA ARG A 258 -22.61 -2.95 -8.88
C ARG A 258 -22.11 -3.16 -7.46
N ALA A 259 -22.17 -2.14 -6.62
CA ALA A 259 -21.75 -2.23 -5.21
C ALA A 259 -22.67 -3.17 -4.40
N ALA A 260 -23.99 -3.09 -4.61
CA ALA A 260 -24.94 -3.98 -3.92
C ALA A 260 -24.71 -5.45 -4.30
N VAL A 261 -24.57 -5.74 -5.60
CA VAL A 261 -24.30 -7.11 -6.09
C VAL A 261 -22.95 -7.62 -5.60
N GLY A 262 -21.88 -6.81 -5.71
CA GLY A 262 -20.55 -7.17 -5.19
C GLY A 262 -20.58 -7.48 -3.70
N GLY A 263 -21.26 -6.65 -2.90
CA GLY A 263 -21.46 -6.90 -1.47
C GLY A 263 -22.21 -8.20 -1.21
N ALA A 264 -23.30 -8.46 -1.95
CA ALA A 264 -24.07 -9.71 -1.83
C ALA A 264 -23.23 -10.96 -2.19
N VAL A 265 -22.39 -10.86 -3.23
CA VAL A 265 -21.47 -11.96 -3.64
C VAL A 265 -20.47 -12.26 -2.51
N ILE A 266 -19.88 -11.23 -1.88
CA ILE A 266 -18.94 -11.42 -0.76
C ILE A 266 -19.66 -12.05 0.45
N VAL A 267 -20.84 -11.58 0.80
CA VAL A 267 -21.64 -12.18 1.89
C VAL A 267 -21.94 -13.64 1.61
N LEU A 268 -22.45 -13.96 0.40
CA LEU A 268 -22.74 -15.32 0.01
C LEU A 268 -21.50 -16.22 0.03
N ALA A 269 -20.37 -15.75 -0.51
CA ALA A 269 -19.13 -16.49 -0.49
C ALA A 269 -18.62 -16.74 0.93
N THR A 270 -18.72 -15.74 1.83
CA THR A 270 -18.36 -15.89 3.24
C THR A 270 -19.20 -16.96 3.94
N VAL A 271 -20.53 -16.96 3.70
CA VAL A 271 -21.45 -17.95 4.29
C VAL A 271 -21.18 -19.34 3.74
N LEU A 272 -20.96 -19.48 2.43
CA LEU A 272 -20.67 -20.79 1.80
C LEU A 272 -19.33 -21.39 2.26
N LEU A 273 -18.30 -20.54 2.46
CA LEU A 273 -17.01 -20.99 2.96
C LEU A 273 -17.00 -21.24 4.47
N GLY A 274 -17.98 -20.74 5.21
CA GLY A 274 -18.09 -20.90 6.65
C GLY A 274 -16.98 -20.20 7.45
N THR A 275 -16.25 -19.25 6.84
CA THR A 275 -15.16 -18.50 7.48
C THR A 275 -15.17 -17.04 7.10
N THR A 276 -14.75 -16.18 8.02
CA THR A 276 -14.55 -14.74 7.81
C THR A 276 -13.10 -14.35 7.57
N ASP A 277 -12.20 -15.30 7.42
CA ASP A 277 -10.75 -15.10 7.26
C ASP A 277 -10.37 -14.21 6.06
N TYR A 278 -11.21 -14.20 5.03
CA TYR A 278 -10.97 -13.44 3.79
C TYR A 278 -11.60 -12.04 3.81
N ASN A 279 -12.40 -11.71 4.83
CA ASN A 279 -13.01 -10.39 5.03
C ASN A 279 -12.02 -9.39 5.66
N GLY A 280 -12.24 -8.10 5.42
CA GLY A 280 -11.37 -7.04 5.94
C GLY A 280 -9.93 -7.14 5.47
N ALA A 281 -8.99 -6.71 6.29
CA ALA A 281 -7.55 -6.76 5.98
C ALA A 281 -6.98 -8.19 6.05
N GLY A 282 -7.42 -9.00 7.02
CA GLY A 282 -6.95 -10.38 7.23
C GLY A 282 -5.60 -10.47 7.93
N MET A 283 -5.30 -9.53 8.84
CA MET A 283 -4.04 -9.53 9.60
C MET A 283 -3.85 -10.80 10.41
N ASP A 284 -4.92 -11.32 11.03
CA ASP A 284 -4.90 -12.55 11.84
C ASP A 284 -4.42 -13.77 11.03
N VAL A 285 -4.77 -13.82 9.74
CA VAL A 285 -4.31 -14.90 8.84
C VAL A 285 -2.86 -14.71 8.45
N ILE A 286 -2.42 -13.46 8.24
CA ILE A 286 -1.01 -13.14 8.01
C ILE A 286 -0.17 -13.58 9.21
N GLU A 287 -0.62 -13.26 10.44
CA GLU A 287 0.05 -13.67 11.68
C GLU A 287 0.14 -15.19 11.80
N ARG A 288 -0.94 -15.92 11.51
CA ARG A 288 -0.94 -17.39 11.46
C ARG A 288 0.07 -17.94 10.44
N ALA A 289 0.13 -17.33 9.25
CA ALA A 289 1.11 -17.71 8.23
C ALA A 289 2.56 -17.49 8.70
N MET A 290 2.82 -16.43 9.50
CA MET A 290 4.13 -16.19 10.11
C MET A 290 4.51 -17.23 11.20
N THR A 291 3.55 -17.99 11.71
CA THR A 291 3.81 -19.17 12.55
C THR A 291 3.90 -20.48 11.75
N GLY A 292 3.82 -20.41 10.43
CA GLY A 292 3.91 -21.55 9.53
C GLY A 292 2.58 -22.27 9.27
N GLN A 293 1.45 -21.63 9.55
CA GLN A 293 0.12 -22.19 9.37
C GLN A 293 -0.70 -21.37 8.37
N ALA A 294 -1.07 -21.97 7.26
CA ALA A 294 -1.95 -21.34 6.27
C ALA A 294 -2.83 -22.41 5.59
N ASP A 295 -4.06 -22.02 5.27
CA ASP A 295 -4.91 -22.82 4.40
C ASP A 295 -4.36 -22.80 2.96
N SER A 296 -4.38 -23.96 2.31
CA SER A 296 -3.81 -24.17 0.97
C SER A 296 -4.40 -23.23 -0.10
N TRP A 297 -5.65 -22.82 0.04
CA TRP A 297 -6.38 -21.99 -0.92
C TRP A 297 -6.60 -20.54 -0.44
N ALA A 298 -6.08 -20.18 0.75
CA ALA A 298 -6.33 -18.87 1.35
C ALA A 298 -5.90 -17.71 0.44
N TRP A 299 -4.74 -17.85 -0.22
CA TRP A 299 -4.21 -16.84 -1.15
C TRP A 299 -5.15 -16.57 -2.33
N LEU A 300 -5.79 -17.62 -2.87
CA LEU A 300 -6.72 -17.50 -4.00
C LEU A 300 -8.05 -16.90 -3.57
N TRP A 301 -8.60 -17.35 -2.44
CA TRP A 301 -9.83 -16.78 -1.88
C TRP A 301 -9.66 -15.31 -1.54
N LYS A 302 -8.54 -14.94 -0.92
CA LYS A 302 -8.26 -13.53 -0.61
C LYS A 302 -8.18 -12.68 -1.86
N LEU A 303 -7.50 -13.15 -2.90
CA LEU A 303 -7.45 -12.48 -4.20
C LEU A 303 -8.86 -12.26 -4.75
N ALA A 304 -9.69 -13.31 -4.81
CA ALA A 304 -11.05 -13.23 -5.35
C ALA A 304 -11.92 -12.26 -4.53
N PHE A 305 -11.90 -12.34 -3.21
CA PHE A 305 -12.66 -11.45 -2.33
C PHE A 305 -12.25 -9.99 -2.50
N THR A 306 -10.93 -9.73 -2.59
CA THR A 306 -10.42 -8.36 -2.79
C THR A 306 -10.79 -7.84 -4.16
N ALA A 307 -10.63 -8.66 -5.21
CA ALA A 307 -10.97 -8.27 -6.58
C ALA A 307 -12.45 -7.90 -6.70
N VAL A 308 -13.36 -8.70 -6.13
CA VAL A 308 -14.80 -8.39 -6.12
C VAL A 308 -15.09 -7.15 -5.29
N THR A 309 -14.48 -7.01 -4.10
CA THR A 309 -14.72 -5.86 -3.23
C THR A 309 -14.31 -4.56 -3.92
N ILE A 310 -13.06 -4.44 -4.35
CA ILE A 310 -12.53 -3.23 -4.98
C ILE A 310 -13.18 -3.00 -6.35
N GLY A 311 -13.27 -4.04 -7.19
CA GLY A 311 -13.83 -3.95 -8.53
C GLY A 311 -15.31 -3.57 -8.56
N CYS A 312 -16.07 -3.87 -7.51
CA CYS A 312 -17.47 -3.46 -7.38
C CYS A 312 -17.66 -2.05 -6.78
N GLY A 313 -16.57 -1.33 -6.47
CA GLY A 313 -16.62 0.08 -6.09
C GLY A 313 -16.53 0.36 -4.60
N PHE A 314 -16.29 -0.64 -3.77
CA PHE A 314 -15.90 -0.42 -2.38
C PHE A 314 -14.55 0.30 -2.31
N LYS A 315 -14.26 0.94 -1.20
CA LYS A 315 -13.05 1.70 -1.00
C LYS A 315 -12.18 1.08 0.09
N GLY A 316 -10.88 1.06 -0.18
CA GLY A 316 -9.86 0.49 0.69
C GLY A 316 -8.52 0.47 -0.04
N GLY A 317 -7.58 -0.34 0.46
CA GLY A 317 -6.26 -0.51 -0.14
C GLY A 317 -6.02 -1.95 -0.59
N GLU A 318 -5.13 -2.13 -1.52
CA GLU A 318 -4.74 -3.40 -2.11
C GLU A 318 -3.43 -3.97 -1.50
N VAL A 319 -2.69 -3.14 -0.74
CA VAL A 319 -1.36 -3.50 -0.21
C VAL A 319 -1.44 -4.65 0.81
N VAL A 320 -2.24 -4.52 1.89
CA VAL A 320 -2.36 -5.63 2.86
C VAL A 320 -2.98 -6.89 2.25
N PRO A 321 -3.99 -6.82 1.38
CA PRO A 321 -4.38 -8.00 0.62
C PRO A 321 -3.26 -8.65 -0.17
N SER A 322 -2.31 -7.89 -0.76
CA SER A 322 -1.14 -8.47 -1.41
C SER A 322 -0.18 -9.15 -0.41
N PHE A 323 -0.04 -8.59 0.81
CA PHE A 323 0.70 -9.24 1.91
C PHE A 323 0.06 -10.56 2.30
N PHE A 324 -1.26 -10.58 2.47
CA PHE A 324 -2.00 -11.80 2.79
C PHE A 324 -1.79 -12.87 1.71
N VAL A 325 -2.00 -12.52 0.45
CA VAL A 325 -1.82 -13.42 -0.69
C VAL A 325 -0.38 -13.95 -0.72
N GLY A 326 0.61 -13.06 -0.55
CA GLY A 326 2.02 -13.43 -0.52
C GLY A 326 2.39 -14.31 0.67
N ALA A 327 1.93 -13.97 1.88
CA ALA A 327 2.22 -14.72 3.09
C ALA A 327 1.64 -16.14 3.04
N THR A 328 0.37 -16.26 2.67
CA THR A 328 -0.31 -17.58 2.62
C THR A 328 0.20 -18.45 1.47
N PHE A 329 0.43 -17.87 0.28
CA PHE A 329 1.07 -18.56 -0.83
C PHE A 329 2.49 -19.00 -0.46
N GLY A 330 3.30 -18.11 0.12
CA GLY A 330 4.66 -18.39 0.54
C GLY A 330 4.71 -19.51 1.58
N CYS A 331 3.83 -19.47 2.59
CA CYS A 331 3.71 -20.49 3.63
C CYS A 331 3.47 -21.88 3.03
N VAL A 332 2.46 -22.00 2.16
CA VAL A 332 2.06 -23.28 1.56
C VAL A 332 3.09 -23.76 0.52
N PHE A 333 3.39 -22.92 -0.46
CA PHE A 333 4.27 -23.30 -1.57
C PHE A 333 5.72 -23.48 -1.13
N GLY A 334 6.22 -22.61 -0.25
CA GLY A 334 7.56 -22.76 0.33
C GLY A 334 7.70 -24.00 1.19
N GLY A 335 6.65 -24.38 1.95
CA GLY A 335 6.60 -25.65 2.68
C GLY A 335 6.72 -26.86 1.75
N LEU A 336 6.05 -26.84 0.59
CA LEU A 336 6.17 -27.89 -0.44
C LEU A 336 7.59 -27.97 -1.05
N LEU A 337 8.31 -26.85 -1.10
CA LEU A 337 9.70 -26.79 -1.55
C LEU A 337 10.70 -27.23 -0.47
N GLY A 338 10.25 -27.48 0.76
CA GLY A 338 11.12 -27.85 1.89
C GLY A 338 11.72 -26.65 2.63
N LEU A 339 11.26 -25.43 2.39
CA LEU A 339 11.60 -24.26 3.21
C LEU A 339 10.82 -24.24 4.52
N PRO A 340 11.36 -23.66 5.61
CA PRO A 340 10.57 -23.43 6.82
C PRO A 340 9.33 -22.57 6.48
N PRO A 341 8.09 -23.05 6.74
CA PRO A 341 6.87 -22.38 6.26
C PRO A 341 6.73 -20.93 6.73
N ALA A 342 7.11 -20.62 7.97
CA ALA A 342 7.07 -19.25 8.50
C ALA A 342 8.04 -18.31 7.76
N PHE A 343 9.27 -18.77 7.49
CA PHE A 343 10.25 -18.03 6.69
C PHE A 343 9.74 -17.82 5.26
N ALA A 344 9.21 -18.88 4.65
CA ALA A 344 8.67 -18.81 3.30
C ALA A 344 7.45 -17.87 3.20
N ALA A 345 6.62 -17.81 4.27
CA ALA A 345 5.53 -16.84 4.39
C ALA A 345 6.06 -15.38 4.39
N ALA A 346 7.11 -15.12 5.17
CA ALA A 346 7.75 -13.80 5.21
C ALA A 346 8.32 -13.40 3.83
N VAL A 347 9.02 -14.31 3.16
CA VAL A 347 9.54 -14.10 1.79
C VAL A 347 8.39 -13.84 0.81
N GLY A 348 7.34 -14.66 0.86
CA GLY A 348 6.18 -14.53 -0.01
C GLY A 348 5.46 -13.19 0.16
N LEU A 349 5.26 -12.73 1.42
CA LEU A 349 4.68 -11.43 1.73
C LEU A 349 5.39 -10.31 0.99
N VAL A 350 6.72 -10.26 1.15
CA VAL A 350 7.52 -9.16 0.59
C VAL A 350 7.66 -9.28 -0.93
N ALA A 351 7.84 -10.50 -1.45
CA ALA A 351 8.03 -10.73 -2.88
C ALA A 351 6.77 -10.47 -3.70
N VAL A 352 5.58 -10.88 -3.23
CA VAL A 352 4.31 -10.60 -3.93
C VAL A 352 4.01 -9.09 -3.89
N PHE A 353 4.20 -8.44 -2.75
CA PHE A 353 4.08 -6.99 -2.65
C PHE A 353 5.02 -6.29 -3.63
N CYS A 354 6.31 -6.66 -3.64
CA CYS A 354 7.31 -6.08 -4.54
C CYS A 354 6.88 -6.15 -6.01
N GLY A 355 6.42 -7.33 -6.46
CA GLY A 355 5.94 -7.51 -7.83
C GLY A 355 4.67 -6.74 -8.15
N ALA A 356 3.77 -6.59 -7.16
CA ALA A 356 2.50 -5.90 -7.33
C ALA A 356 2.63 -4.37 -7.38
N VAL A 357 3.54 -3.78 -6.59
CA VAL A 357 3.71 -2.31 -6.53
C VAL A 357 4.92 -1.80 -7.31
N ASN A 358 5.76 -2.69 -7.83
CA ASN A 358 7.00 -2.34 -8.54
C ASN A 358 7.99 -1.49 -7.74
N CYS A 359 8.08 -1.71 -6.42
CA CYS A 359 8.93 -0.95 -5.50
C CYS A 359 9.96 -1.87 -4.82
N PRO A 360 11.03 -2.32 -5.52
CA PRO A 360 11.97 -3.29 -4.97
C PRO A 360 12.77 -2.78 -3.79
N ILE A 361 13.20 -1.51 -3.78
CA ILE A 361 13.99 -0.95 -2.68
C ILE A 361 13.13 -0.80 -1.43
N ALA A 362 11.93 -0.24 -1.58
CA ALA A 362 10.98 -0.12 -0.47
C ALA A 362 10.61 -1.50 0.10
N SER A 363 10.46 -2.52 -0.75
CA SER A 363 10.13 -3.89 -0.31
C SER A 363 11.26 -4.54 0.50
N VAL A 364 12.52 -4.36 0.09
CA VAL A 364 13.67 -4.86 0.87
C VAL A 364 13.76 -4.14 2.22
N ILE A 365 13.57 -2.82 2.25
CA ILE A 365 13.57 -2.05 3.51
C ILE A 365 12.39 -2.49 4.39
N LEU A 366 11.21 -2.72 3.81
CA LEU A 366 10.04 -3.25 4.52
C LEU A 366 10.36 -4.58 5.21
N SER A 367 11.08 -5.47 4.54
CA SER A 367 11.47 -6.75 5.15
C SER A 367 12.33 -6.56 6.40
N VAL A 368 13.23 -5.57 6.40
CA VAL A 368 14.07 -5.27 7.55
C VAL A 368 13.26 -4.67 8.70
N GLU A 369 12.30 -3.79 8.40
CA GLU A 369 11.45 -3.17 9.43
C GLU A 369 10.41 -4.15 10.01
N LEU A 370 9.90 -5.12 9.21
CA LEU A 370 8.93 -6.12 9.66
C LEU A 370 9.57 -7.31 10.37
N PHE A 371 10.71 -7.81 9.87
CA PHE A 371 11.29 -9.11 10.27
C PHE A 371 12.71 -8.99 10.84
N GLY A 372 13.32 -7.79 10.82
CA GLY A 372 14.72 -7.60 11.17
C GLY A 372 15.69 -7.91 10.01
N ALA A 373 16.97 -7.57 10.22
CA ALA A 373 17.99 -7.64 9.17
C ALA A 373 18.50 -9.06 8.84
N GLY A 374 18.20 -10.06 9.66
CA GLY A 374 18.81 -11.40 9.56
C GLY A 374 18.54 -12.13 8.23
N GLY A 375 17.41 -11.86 7.58
CA GLY A 375 17.00 -12.48 6.31
C GLY A 375 17.23 -11.60 5.07
N MET A 376 17.89 -10.44 5.20
CA MET A 376 17.94 -9.41 4.15
C MET A 376 18.42 -9.93 2.79
N ALA A 377 19.41 -10.83 2.76
CA ALA A 377 19.91 -11.40 1.49
C ALA A 377 18.84 -12.21 0.75
N TYR A 378 18.05 -12.99 1.47
CA TYR A 378 16.94 -13.76 0.90
C TYR A 378 15.83 -12.85 0.37
N PHE A 379 15.45 -11.84 1.15
CA PHE A 379 14.43 -10.86 0.76
C PHE A 379 14.88 -10.04 -0.45
N ALA A 380 16.15 -9.61 -0.49
CA ALA A 380 16.70 -8.86 -1.62
C ALA A 380 16.68 -9.70 -2.91
N ALA A 381 17.10 -10.98 -2.84
CA ALA A 381 17.05 -11.89 -3.97
C ALA A 381 15.59 -12.13 -4.44
N ALA A 382 14.68 -12.38 -3.50
CA ALA A 382 13.28 -12.62 -3.82
C ALA A 382 12.60 -11.37 -4.43
N CYS A 383 12.86 -10.18 -3.88
CA CYS A 383 12.36 -8.92 -4.45
C CYS A 383 12.90 -8.67 -5.85
N ALA A 384 14.21 -8.86 -6.08
CA ALA A 384 14.82 -8.66 -7.40
C ALA A 384 14.19 -9.58 -8.45
N ILE A 385 14.00 -10.87 -8.13
CA ILE A 385 13.38 -11.84 -9.02
C ILE A 385 11.91 -11.50 -9.27
N SER A 386 11.15 -11.22 -8.21
CA SER A 386 9.73 -10.89 -8.33
C SER A 386 9.51 -9.60 -9.13
N TYR A 387 10.32 -8.56 -8.86
CA TYR A 387 10.30 -7.31 -9.62
C TYR A 387 10.55 -7.52 -11.10
N LEU A 388 11.61 -8.30 -11.43
CA LEU A 388 11.96 -8.56 -12.83
C LEU A 388 10.85 -9.32 -13.55
N LEU A 389 10.37 -10.41 -12.97
CA LEU A 389 9.41 -11.34 -13.59
C LEU A 389 7.97 -10.85 -13.58
N SER A 390 7.61 -9.89 -12.71
CA SER A 390 6.28 -9.24 -12.75
C SER A 390 6.06 -8.39 -14.02
N GLY A 391 7.10 -8.14 -14.78
CA GLY A 391 7.03 -7.37 -16.02
C GLY A 391 6.53 -5.95 -15.76
N TYR A 392 5.62 -5.47 -16.59
CA TYR A 392 5.03 -4.13 -16.49
C TYR A 392 3.67 -4.13 -15.79
N CYS A 393 3.28 -5.25 -15.18
CA CYS A 393 2.05 -5.36 -14.41
C CYS A 393 2.21 -4.63 -13.07
N GLY A 394 1.17 -3.94 -12.60
CA GLY A 394 1.19 -3.23 -11.33
C GLY A 394 -0.20 -2.85 -10.85
N LEU A 395 -0.32 -2.48 -9.56
CA LEU A 395 -1.58 -2.07 -8.94
C LEU A 395 -2.04 -0.68 -9.39
N TYR A 396 -1.08 0.22 -9.68
CA TYR A 396 -1.36 1.63 -9.91
C TYR A 396 -1.12 1.99 -11.38
N SER A 397 -2.19 2.11 -12.17
CA SER A 397 -2.11 2.41 -13.60
C SER A 397 -1.47 3.77 -13.92
N SER A 398 -1.49 4.72 -12.99
CA SER A 398 -0.81 6.02 -13.13
C SER A 398 0.67 6.00 -12.76
N GLN A 399 1.20 4.87 -12.26
CA GLN A 399 2.63 4.69 -12.05
C GLN A 399 3.36 4.64 -13.39
N THR A 400 4.47 5.36 -13.52
CA THR A 400 5.28 5.35 -14.75
C THR A 400 6.52 4.49 -14.59
N MET A 401 6.83 3.70 -15.62
CA MET A 401 8.10 3.00 -15.75
C MET A 401 9.01 3.75 -16.71
N LEU A 402 10.05 4.35 -16.17
CA LEU A 402 10.95 5.19 -16.95
C LEU A 402 12.05 4.38 -17.63
N TYR A 403 12.46 3.27 -17.05
CA TYR A 403 13.47 2.37 -17.61
C TYR A 403 12.94 0.95 -17.72
N SER A 404 13.35 0.27 -18.79
CA SER A 404 13.02 -1.14 -19.02
C SER A 404 13.60 -2.03 -17.90
N LYS A 405 12.81 -3.00 -17.44
CA LYS A 405 13.30 -4.01 -16.49
C LYS A 405 14.27 -5.00 -17.10
N LEU A 406 14.29 -5.11 -18.44
CA LEU A 406 15.08 -6.12 -19.17
C LEU A 406 16.34 -5.54 -19.82
N LYS A 407 16.33 -4.24 -20.14
CA LYS A 407 17.41 -3.57 -20.85
C LYS A 407 17.69 -2.21 -20.24
N ALA A 408 18.91 -1.72 -20.35
CA ALA A 408 19.25 -0.35 -19.94
C ALA A 408 18.72 0.68 -20.96
N GLU A 409 17.41 0.74 -21.12
CA GLU A 409 16.73 1.55 -22.13
C GLU A 409 15.64 2.39 -21.45
N PHE A 410 15.56 3.67 -21.81
CA PHE A 410 14.52 4.58 -21.37
C PHE A 410 13.24 4.33 -22.18
N ILE A 411 12.13 4.01 -21.52
CA ILE A 411 10.87 3.63 -22.19
C ILE A 411 9.71 4.56 -21.90
N ASN A 412 9.61 5.13 -20.69
CA ASN A 412 8.57 6.04 -20.24
C ASN A 412 7.14 5.56 -20.57
N VAL A 413 6.78 4.42 -20.02
CA VAL A 413 5.43 3.83 -20.18
C VAL A 413 4.71 3.75 -18.83
N HIS A 414 3.38 3.76 -18.86
CA HIS A 414 2.59 3.45 -17.68
C HIS A 414 2.60 1.96 -17.37
N THR A 415 2.39 1.59 -16.11
CA THR A 415 2.17 0.19 -15.76
C THR A 415 0.92 -0.29 -16.48
N HIS A 416 1.05 -1.42 -17.17
CA HIS A 416 -0.05 -2.00 -17.94
C HIS A 416 -0.82 -3.01 -17.10
N GLU A 417 -2.08 -3.02 -17.33
CA GLU A 417 -3.04 -4.00 -16.88
C GLU A 417 -2.74 -5.41 -17.41
#